data_e01b72371b1acbd568649dba08bc7081
#
_entry.id   e01b72371b1acbd568649dba08bc7081
#
_cell.length_a   1.000
_cell.length_b   1.000
_cell.length_c   1.000
_cell.angle_alpha   90.00
_cell.angle_beta   90.00
_cell.angle_gamma   90.00
#
_symmetry.space_group_name_H-M   'P 1'
#
loop_
_entity.id
_entity.type
_entity.pdbx_description
1 polymer ?
#
loop_
_entity_poly.entity_id
_entity_poly.type
_entity_poly.pdbx_seq_one_letter_code
_entity_poly.pdbx_strand_id
1 'polypeptide(L)'
;MKFLDQAKVYISSGAGGNGCVAFRREKFIEYGGPWGGDGGRGGSVYAEAVENLNTLIDYRFQQHIRAQSGQGGMGKVMTGANGEDATIRVPVGTQIFEEDGETLIADLAKPGDRVLLAKGGNGGFGNAHFKSSTNQAPRHANPGIPGEEKTIILRLKLIADVGLIGLPNAGKSTFLSRTSAAKPKIADYPFTTLNPQLGMVKIDENDFVIADLPGLIEGAHEGAGLGDRFLGHAERCSVILHLVDGTESAVVGAYKTIRGEVEAYAQGLEDKPEIVVLNKIDAIPKAQIAKKKASLEKASGTKVFAISGVTGEG
;
A
#
# COMPACT_ATOMS: atom_id res chain seq x y z
N MET A 1 2.68 18.18 1.82
CA MET A 1 2.60 16.88 2.51
C MET A 1 3.96 16.20 2.46
N LYS A 2 4.36 15.46 3.49
CA LYS A 2 5.58 14.64 3.45
C LYS A 2 5.14 13.25 3.00
N PHE A 3 5.73 12.72 1.94
CA PHE A 3 5.53 11.35 1.49
C PHE A 3 6.38 10.42 2.36
N LEU A 4 5.82 9.29 2.77
CA LEU A 4 6.53 8.25 3.53
C LEU A 4 6.24 6.90 2.87
N ASP A 5 7.29 6.23 2.42
CA ASP A 5 7.27 4.95 1.72
C ASP A 5 7.62 3.76 2.62
N GLN A 6 8.21 4.04 3.79
CA GLN A 6 8.55 3.04 4.78
C GLN A 6 8.18 3.51 6.17
N ALA A 7 7.52 2.64 6.94
CA ALA A 7 7.16 2.92 8.33
C ALA A 7 7.41 1.70 9.22
N LYS A 8 7.98 1.92 10.41
CA LYS A 8 8.08 0.91 11.46
C LYS A 8 6.87 1.04 12.38
N VAL A 9 6.15 -0.06 12.57
CA VAL A 9 4.91 -0.09 13.36
C VAL A 9 4.99 -1.19 14.41
N TYR A 10 4.59 -0.85 15.63
CA TYR A 10 4.50 -1.76 16.77
C TYR A 10 3.06 -2.21 16.92
N ILE A 11 2.80 -3.49 16.75
CA ILE A 11 1.47 -4.08 16.84
C ILE A 11 1.35 -4.93 18.09
N SER A 12 0.21 -4.84 18.77
CA SER A 12 -0.14 -5.65 19.93
C SER A 12 -1.59 -6.10 19.81
N SER A 13 -1.81 -7.40 19.74
CA SER A 13 -3.16 -7.96 19.80
C SER A 13 -3.70 -7.94 21.22
N GLY A 14 -5.00 -8.04 21.38
CA GLY A 14 -5.67 -8.05 22.68
C GLY A 14 -5.41 -9.37 23.41
N ALA A 15 -5.18 -9.29 24.72
CA ALA A 15 -5.19 -10.48 25.58
C ALA A 15 -6.60 -11.03 25.74
N GLY A 16 -6.74 -12.33 25.94
CA GLY A 16 -8.00 -12.94 26.34
C GLY A 16 -8.40 -12.55 27.77
N GLY A 17 -9.69 -12.42 28.01
CA GLY A 17 -10.24 -12.19 29.34
C GLY A 17 -10.06 -13.43 30.25
N ASN A 18 -9.93 -13.23 31.53
CA ASN A 18 -9.84 -14.34 32.48
C ASN A 18 -11.20 -15.03 32.66
N GLY A 19 -11.19 -16.33 32.85
CA GLY A 19 -12.37 -17.08 33.32
C GLY A 19 -12.75 -16.69 34.75
N CYS A 20 -14.01 -16.85 35.07
CA CYS A 20 -14.58 -16.50 36.39
C CYS A 20 -14.73 -17.75 37.28
N VAL A 21 -14.48 -17.58 38.57
CA VAL A 21 -14.85 -18.55 39.57
C VAL A 21 -16.09 -18.00 40.31
N ALA A 22 -17.27 -18.56 40.08
CA ALA A 22 -18.48 -18.21 40.74
C ALA A 22 -19.30 -19.47 41.06
N PHE A 23 -20.09 -19.37 42.12
CA PHE A 23 -21.04 -20.42 42.52
C PHE A 23 -22.43 -19.83 42.59
N ARG A 24 -23.43 -20.64 42.23
CA ARG A 24 -24.82 -20.24 42.34
C ARG A 24 -25.23 -20.12 43.81
N ARG A 25 -25.73 -18.96 44.18
CA ARG A 25 -26.25 -18.68 45.52
C ARG A 25 -27.62 -18.07 45.38
N GLU A 26 -28.65 -18.87 45.66
CA GLU A 26 -30.04 -18.41 45.64
C GLU A 26 -30.78 -18.89 46.89
N LYS A 27 -31.87 -18.22 47.22
CA LYS A 27 -32.72 -18.60 48.32
C LYS A 27 -33.21 -20.07 48.14
N PHE A 28 -33.08 -20.90 49.16
CA PHE A 28 -33.43 -22.33 49.14
C PHE A 28 -32.52 -23.23 48.28
N ILE A 29 -31.37 -22.76 47.81
CA ILE A 29 -30.36 -23.58 47.13
C ILE A 29 -29.09 -23.58 48.00
N GLU A 30 -28.92 -24.63 48.82
CA GLU A 30 -27.82 -24.73 49.76
C GLU A 30 -26.48 -25.05 49.06
N TYR A 31 -26.51 -25.92 48.05
CA TYR A 31 -25.36 -26.36 47.27
C TYR A 31 -25.50 -25.96 45.80
N GLY A 32 -25.36 -24.70 45.50
CA GLY A 32 -25.36 -24.22 44.13
C GLY A 32 -24.06 -24.66 43.41
N GLY A 33 -24.17 -25.20 42.21
CA GLY A 33 -23.01 -25.63 41.41
C GLY A 33 -22.16 -24.49 40.90
N PRO A 34 -21.07 -24.80 40.21
CA PRO A 34 -20.18 -23.80 39.60
C PRO A 34 -20.96 -22.98 38.55
N TRP A 35 -20.76 -21.67 38.54
CA TRP A 35 -21.56 -20.71 37.78
C TRP A 35 -20.72 -19.58 37.16
N GLY A 36 -19.39 -19.74 37.10
CA GLY A 36 -18.49 -18.82 36.46
C GLY A 36 -18.43 -19.05 34.95
N GLY A 37 -18.58 -17.97 34.19
CA GLY A 37 -18.46 -17.95 32.73
C GLY A 37 -17.02 -17.82 32.26
N ASP A 38 -16.83 -18.03 30.97
CA ASP A 38 -15.53 -17.93 30.29
C ASP A 38 -15.18 -16.47 29.99
N GLY A 39 -13.88 -16.18 29.87
CA GLY A 39 -13.42 -14.88 29.37
C GLY A 39 -13.65 -14.72 27.88
N GLY A 40 -13.81 -13.49 27.42
CA GLY A 40 -13.90 -13.14 26.00
C GLY A 40 -12.52 -13.25 25.30
N ARG A 41 -12.53 -13.49 24.00
CA ARG A 41 -11.31 -13.48 23.17
C ARG A 41 -10.79 -12.04 23.05
N GLY A 42 -9.47 -11.85 23.03
CA GLY A 42 -8.84 -10.60 22.63
C GLY A 42 -9.00 -10.33 21.14
N GLY A 43 -9.01 -9.06 20.73
CA GLY A 43 -9.03 -8.64 19.33
C GLY A 43 -7.72 -8.96 18.63
N SER A 44 -7.79 -9.25 17.35
CA SER A 44 -6.64 -9.48 16.47
C SER A 44 -6.24 -8.21 15.75
N VAL A 45 -5.01 -8.18 15.20
CA VAL A 45 -4.53 -7.08 14.35
C VAL A 45 -4.45 -7.55 12.92
N TYR A 46 -5.09 -6.83 12.02
CA TYR A 46 -5.10 -7.07 10.58
C TYR A 46 -4.45 -5.91 9.83
N ALA A 47 -3.91 -6.18 8.66
CA ALA A 47 -3.64 -5.17 7.66
C ALA A 47 -4.60 -5.33 6.48
N GLU A 48 -5.02 -4.21 5.89
CA GLU A 48 -5.96 -4.17 4.77
C GLU A 48 -5.54 -3.12 3.75
N ALA A 49 -5.46 -3.51 2.47
CA ALA A 49 -5.15 -2.61 1.37
C ALA A 49 -6.39 -1.81 0.96
N VAL A 50 -6.25 -0.49 0.86
CA VAL A 50 -7.33 0.43 0.46
C VAL A 50 -6.89 1.31 -0.71
N GLU A 51 -7.83 1.61 -1.63
CA GLU A 51 -7.55 2.36 -2.87
C GLU A 51 -7.23 3.84 -2.65
N ASN A 52 -7.78 4.45 -1.58
CA ASN A 52 -7.71 5.91 -1.38
C ASN A 52 -6.50 6.37 -0.56
N LEU A 53 -5.50 5.51 -0.38
CA LEU A 53 -4.25 5.84 0.31
C LEU A 53 -3.08 5.69 -0.63
N ASN A 54 -2.21 6.72 -0.69
CA ASN A 54 -1.01 6.74 -1.53
C ASN A 54 0.28 6.91 -0.73
N THR A 55 0.21 6.89 0.61
CA THR A 55 1.36 7.11 1.48
C THR A 55 1.17 6.44 2.83
N LEU A 56 2.26 6.11 3.49
CA LEU A 56 2.30 5.57 4.85
C LEU A 56 2.47 6.66 5.92
N ILE A 57 2.21 7.94 5.58
CA ILE A 57 2.52 9.09 6.44
C ILE A 57 1.83 9.01 7.81
N ASP A 58 0.65 8.44 7.91
CA ASP A 58 -0.10 8.32 9.15
C ASP A 58 0.66 7.48 10.18
N TYR A 59 1.40 6.46 9.72
CA TYR A 59 2.21 5.58 10.58
C TYR A 59 3.50 6.22 11.09
N ARG A 60 3.85 7.41 10.63
CA ARG A 60 4.88 8.23 11.26
C ARG A 60 4.44 8.77 12.62
N PHE A 61 3.15 9.05 12.76
CA PHE A 61 2.56 9.63 13.98
C PHE A 61 1.89 8.55 14.82
N GLN A 62 1.25 7.58 14.21
CA GLN A 62 0.57 6.46 14.87
C GLN A 62 1.37 5.17 14.69
N GLN A 63 2.48 5.06 15.41
CA GLN A 63 3.36 3.88 15.33
C GLN A 63 2.86 2.69 16.16
N HIS A 64 2.01 2.91 17.15
CA HIS A 64 1.51 1.86 18.04
C HIS A 64 0.06 1.54 17.73
N ILE A 65 -0.18 0.32 17.27
CA ILE A 65 -1.52 -0.20 16.96
C ILE A 65 -1.84 -1.30 17.95
N ARG A 66 -2.92 -1.13 18.71
CA ARG A 66 -3.36 -2.08 19.73
C ARG A 66 -4.81 -2.49 19.50
N ALA A 67 -5.05 -3.80 19.48
CA ALA A 67 -6.40 -4.34 19.52
C ALA A 67 -6.89 -4.43 20.98
N GLN A 68 -8.18 -4.46 21.15
CA GLN A 68 -8.81 -4.47 22.46
C GLN A 68 -8.68 -5.85 23.12
N SER A 69 -8.40 -5.89 24.43
CA SER A 69 -8.42 -7.14 25.19
C SER A 69 -9.85 -7.61 25.45
N GLY A 70 -10.03 -8.92 25.53
CA GLY A 70 -11.29 -9.53 25.92
C GLY A 70 -11.64 -9.24 27.39
N GLN A 71 -12.91 -9.16 27.70
CA GLN A 71 -13.41 -8.98 29.06
C GLN A 71 -13.41 -10.30 29.83
N GLY A 72 -13.19 -10.20 31.14
CA GLY A 72 -13.29 -11.38 32.01
C GLY A 72 -14.70 -11.95 32.04
N GLY A 73 -14.81 -13.27 32.23
CA GLY A 73 -16.07 -13.94 32.49
C GLY A 73 -16.72 -13.45 33.78
N MET A 74 -18.02 -13.62 33.87
CA MET A 74 -18.82 -13.20 35.03
C MET A 74 -19.60 -14.39 35.59
N GLY A 75 -20.24 -14.18 36.78
CA GLY A 75 -21.20 -15.13 37.32
C GLY A 75 -22.37 -15.34 36.38
N LYS A 76 -23.21 -16.32 36.67
CA LYS A 76 -24.37 -16.75 35.85
C LYS A 76 -23.97 -17.30 34.46
N VAL A 77 -22.78 -17.91 34.40
CA VAL A 77 -22.20 -18.49 33.17
C VAL A 77 -22.14 -17.43 32.03
N MET A 78 -22.02 -16.15 32.36
CA MET A 78 -21.92 -15.10 31.38
C MET A 78 -20.47 -15.01 30.86
N THR A 79 -20.31 -15.27 29.56
CA THR A 79 -19.02 -15.08 28.88
C THR A 79 -18.68 -13.60 28.76
N GLY A 80 -17.43 -13.25 28.99
CA GLY A 80 -16.96 -11.89 28.78
C GLY A 80 -17.05 -11.46 27.31
N ALA A 81 -17.25 -10.18 27.05
CA ALA A 81 -17.26 -9.65 25.69
C ALA A 81 -15.91 -9.83 25.01
N ASN A 82 -15.92 -10.16 23.71
CA ASN A 82 -14.72 -10.22 22.91
C ASN A 82 -14.16 -8.80 22.69
N GLY A 83 -12.84 -8.70 22.62
CA GLY A 83 -12.17 -7.46 22.23
C GLY A 83 -12.35 -7.19 20.74
N GLU A 84 -12.42 -5.92 20.38
CA GLU A 84 -12.49 -5.46 19.00
C GLU A 84 -11.14 -5.65 18.29
N ASP A 85 -11.21 -6.08 17.03
CA ASP A 85 -10.06 -6.21 16.16
C ASP A 85 -9.56 -4.81 15.74
N ALA A 86 -8.24 -4.67 15.57
CA ALA A 86 -7.63 -3.47 15.01
C ALA A 86 -7.23 -3.71 13.55
N THR A 87 -7.47 -2.73 12.68
CA THR A 87 -7.09 -2.83 11.26
C THR A 87 -6.16 -1.70 10.89
N ILE A 88 -4.99 -2.06 10.36
CA ILE A 88 -4.00 -1.17 9.75
C ILE A 88 -4.40 -0.99 8.28
N ARG A 89 -4.81 0.22 7.90
CA ARG A 89 -5.15 0.52 6.51
C ARG A 89 -3.92 1.00 5.77
N VAL A 90 -3.53 0.31 4.72
CA VAL A 90 -2.34 0.62 3.92
C VAL A 90 -2.69 0.81 2.45
N PRO A 91 -1.87 1.57 1.70
CA PRO A 91 -2.00 1.65 0.25
C PRO A 91 -1.89 0.28 -0.42
N VAL A 92 -2.53 0.12 -1.57
CA VAL A 92 -2.31 -1.03 -2.46
C VAL A 92 -0.83 -1.10 -2.86
N GLY A 93 -0.26 -2.30 -2.92
CA GLY A 93 1.16 -2.53 -3.19
C GLY A 93 2.06 -2.32 -1.97
N THR A 94 1.50 -2.35 -0.76
CA THR A 94 2.29 -2.35 0.47
C THR A 94 2.77 -3.74 0.81
N GLN A 95 4.07 -3.89 0.99
CA GLN A 95 4.72 -5.09 1.52
C GLN A 95 4.92 -4.95 3.02
N ILE A 96 4.66 -6.03 3.75
CA ILE A 96 4.80 -6.09 5.20
C ILE A 96 5.91 -7.08 5.53
N PHE A 97 6.92 -6.61 6.24
CA PHE A 97 8.08 -7.39 6.66
C PHE A 97 8.10 -7.56 8.18
N GLU A 98 8.81 -8.57 8.64
CA GLU A 98 9.20 -8.69 10.05
C GLU A 98 10.18 -7.57 10.45
N GLU A 99 10.53 -7.49 11.72
CA GLU A 99 11.44 -6.47 12.26
C GLU A 99 12.84 -6.48 11.62
N ASP A 100 13.27 -7.63 11.09
CA ASP A 100 14.55 -7.79 10.36
C ASP A 100 14.57 -7.01 9.03
N GLY A 101 13.37 -6.66 8.50
CA GLY A 101 13.22 -5.96 7.23
C GLY A 101 13.50 -6.83 5.99
N GLU A 102 13.72 -8.13 6.15
CA GLU A 102 14.04 -9.08 5.08
C GLU A 102 12.95 -10.15 4.92
N THR A 103 12.40 -10.63 6.04
CA THR A 103 11.36 -11.67 6.03
C THR A 103 10.01 -11.07 5.65
N LEU A 104 9.51 -11.41 4.45
CA LEU A 104 8.21 -10.96 3.95
C LEU A 104 7.07 -11.72 4.65
N ILE A 105 6.19 -11.00 5.34
CA ILE A 105 4.97 -11.54 5.95
C ILE A 105 3.85 -11.57 4.91
N ALA A 106 3.63 -10.48 4.17
CA ALA A 106 2.59 -10.35 3.17
C ALA A 106 2.90 -9.27 2.13
N ASP A 107 2.35 -9.45 0.92
CA ASP A 107 2.31 -8.44 -0.15
C ASP A 107 0.83 -8.17 -0.48
N LEU A 108 0.39 -6.95 -0.21
CA LEU A 108 -1.01 -6.52 -0.40
C LEU A 108 -1.15 -5.84 -1.76
N ALA A 109 -1.23 -6.65 -2.82
CA ALA A 109 -1.18 -6.19 -4.21
C ALA A 109 -2.52 -5.70 -4.75
N LYS A 110 -3.65 -6.09 -4.15
CA LYS A 110 -4.99 -5.76 -4.64
C LYS A 110 -5.80 -5.02 -3.58
N PRO A 111 -6.72 -4.13 -4.00
CA PRO A 111 -7.67 -3.51 -3.08
C PRO A 111 -8.50 -4.58 -2.34
N GLY A 112 -8.65 -4.40 -1.04
CA GLY A 112 -9.35 -5.34 -0.17
C GLY A 112 -8.54 -6.55 0.28
N ASP A 113 -7.28 -6.70 -0.16
CA ASP A 113 -6.38 -7.72 0.38
C ASP A 113 -6.24 -7.50 1.89
N ARG A 114 -6.49 -8.56 2.66
CA ARG A 114 -6.47 -8.52 4.11
C ARG A 114 -5.64 -9.67 4.67
N VAL A 115 -4.75 -9.36 5.61
CA VAL A 115 -3.88 -10.33 6.26
C VAL A 115 -3.93 -10.20 7.77
N LEU A 116 -3.89 -11.33 8.48
CA LEU A 116 -3.75 -11.38 9.94
C LEU A 116 -2.26 -11.21 10.31
N LEU A 117 -1.96 -10.19 11.11
CA LEU A 117 -0.59 -9.90 11.56
C LEU A 117 -0.31 -10.40 12.97
N ALA A 118 -1.27 -10.24 13.88
CA ALA A 118 -1.17 -10.71 15.26
C ALA A 118 -2.51 -11.25 15.74
N LYS A 119 -2.51 -12.48 16.24
CA LYS A 119 -3.72 -13.17 16.71
C LYS A 119 -4.04 -12.76 18.15
N GLY A 120 -5.29 -12.42 18.42
CA GLY A 120 -5.77 -12.18 19.78
C GLY A 120 -5.73 -13.42 20.67
N GLY A 121 -5.42 -13.22 21.93
CA GLY A 121 -5.39 -14.29 22.93
C GLY A 121 -6.79 -14.89 23.17
N ASN A 122 -6.87 -16.19 23.38
CA ASN A 122 -8.14 -16.84 23.74
C ASN A 122 -8.52 -16.51 25.19
N GLY A 123 -9.83 -16.38 25.43
CA GLY A 123 -10.35 -16.26 26.78
C GLY A 123 -10.11 -17.51 27.63
N GLY A 124 -9.90 -17.32 28.92
CA GLY A 124 -9.77 -18.40 29.90
C GLY A 124 -11.12 -19.03 30.23
N PHE A 125 -11.13 -20.33 30.48
CA PHE A 125 -12.35 -21.04 30.89
C PHE A 125 -12.73 -20.73 32.33
N GLY A 126 -14.05 -20.48 32.54
CA GLY A 126 -14.63 -20.34 33.87
C GLY A 126 -14.78 -21.67 34.61
N ASN A 127 -15.03 -21.60 35.91
CA ASN A 127 -15.14 -22.83 36.70
C ASN A 127 -16.32 -23.73 36.30
N ALA A 128 -17.33 -23.21 35.65
CA ALA A 128 -18.44 -24.02 35.12
C ALA A 128 -17.98 -25.03 34.05
N HIS A 129 -16.96 -24.69 33.28
CA HIS A 129 -16.35 -25.55 32.26
C HIS A 129 -15.72 -26.83 32.85
N PHE A 130 -15.15 -26.73 34.04
CA PHE A 130 -14.42 -27.83 34.71
C PHE A 130 -15.26 -28.75 35.55
N LYS A 131 -16.61 -28.59 35.48
CA LYS A 131 -17.54 -29.49 36.18
C LYS A 131 -17.47 -30.88 35.57
N SER A 132 -17.23 -31.89 36.40
CA SER A 132 -17.23 -33.29 36.02
C SER A 132 -17.92 -34.15 37.06
N SER A 133 -18.08 -35.46 36.79
CA SER A 133 -18.67 -36.44 37.76
C SER A 133 -17.85 -36.56 39.02
N THR A 134 -16.55 -36.42 38.93
CA THR A 134 -15.60 -36.55 40.05
C THR A 134 -15.34 -35.17 40.73
N ASN A 135 -15.52 -34.08 40.03
CA ASN A 135 -15.34 -32.72 40.56
C ASN A 135 -16.58 -31.85 40.24
N GLN A 136 -17.57 -31.92 41.13
CA GLN A 136 -18.86 -31.21 40.94
C GLN A 136 -18.80 -29.73 41.31
N ALA A 137 -17.79 -29.28 42.05
CA ALA A 137 -17.62 -27.91 42.54
C ALA A 137 -16.18 -27.36 42.32
N PRO A 138 -15.70 -27.28 41.04
CA PRO A 138 -14.35 -26.79 40.76
C PRO A 138 -14.19 -25.34 41.20
N ARG A 139 -13.07 -25.05 41.88
CA ARG A 139 -12.75 -23.71 42.43
C ARG A 139 -11.59 -23.04 41.66
N HIS A 140 -11.37 -23.43 40.42
CA HIS A 140 -10.37 -22.83 39.57
C HIS A 140 -10.98 -22.38 38.24
N ALA A 141 -10.37 -21.38 37.63
CA ALA A 141 -10.64 -20.92 36.28
C ALA A 141 -9.28 -20.66 35.61
N ASN A 142 -9.24 -20.71 34.29
CA ASN A 142 -8.03 -20.41 33.55
C ASN A 142 -7.87 -18.89 33.35
N PRO A 143 -6.65 -18.34 33.42
CA PRO A 143 -6.37 -17.02 32.92
C PRO A 143 -6.59 -16.97 31.41
N GLY A 144 -6.86 -15.79 30.88
CA GLY A 144 -6.82 -15.53 29.45
C GLY A 144 -5.40 -15.66 28.89
N ILE A 145 -5.31 -16.08 27.65
CA ILE A 145 -4.02 -16.17 26.95
C ILE A 145 -3.56 -14.76 26.60
N PRO A 146 -2.27 -14.39 26.80
CA PRO A 146 -1.78 -13.10 26.36
C PRO A 146 -1.88 -12.95 24.84
N GLY A 147 -2.01 -11.72 24.36
CA GLY A 147 -1.94 -11.40 22.94
C GLY A 147 -0.50 -11.46 22.41
N GLU A 148 -0.37 -11.45 21.11
CA GLU A 148 0.91 -11.38 20.41
C GLU A 148 1.37 -9.93 20.28
N GLU A 149 2.66 -9.69 20.49
CA GLU A 149 3.31 -8.41 20.22
C GLU A 149 4.37 -8.60 19.16
N LYS A 150 4.35 -7.76 18.12
CA LYS A 150 5.29 -7.83 17.01
C LYS A 150 5.68 -6.42 16.57
N THR A 151 6.88 -6.31 16.05
CA THR A 151 7.32 -5.13 15.30
C THR A 151 7.30 -5.50 13.82
N ILE A 152 6.69 -4.66 13.00
CA ILE A 152 6.62 -4.85 11.56
C ILE A 152 7.17 -3.63 10.83
N ILE A 153 7.65 -3.87 9.62
CA ILE A 153 8.08 -2.82 8.69
C ILE A 153 7.14 -2.84 7.50
N LEU A 154 6.46 -1.73 7.30
CA LEU A 154 5.64 -1.48 6.11
C LEU A 154 6.53 -0.85 5.04
N ARG A 155 6.52 -1.37 3.81
CA ARG A 155 7.19 -0.78 2.64
C ARG A 155 6.20 -0.66 1.50
N LEU A 156 6.06 0.53 0.97
CA LEU A 156 5.25 0.77 -0.21
C LEU A 156 6.05 0.43 -1.46
N LYS A 157 5.58 -0.57 -2.21
CA LYS A 157 6.21 -1.02 -3.47
C LYS A 157 5.91 -0.07 -4.63
N LEU A 158 4.70 0.52 -4.65
CA LEU A 158 4.34 1.52 -5.63
C LEU A 158 4.99 2.85 -5.27
N ILE A 159 5.71 3.42 -6.23
CA ILE A 159 6.36 4.75 -6.10
C ILE A 159 5.39 5.84 -6.51
N ALA A 160 4.60 5.58 -7.56
CA ALA A 160 3.63 6.52 -8.12
C ALA A 160 2.51 5.79 -8.85
N ASP A 161 1.38 6.45 -9.02
CA ASP A 161 0.28 5.96 -9.84
C ASP A 161 0.64 6.05 -11.33
N VAL A 162 1.34 7.13 -11.71
CA VAL A 162 1.74 7.40 -13.10
C VAL A 162 3.25 7.63 -13.19
N GLY A 163 3.93 6.86 -14.04
CA GLY A 163 5.33 7.06 -14.40
C GLY A 163 5.49 7.85 -15.69
N LEU A 164 6.22 8.98 -15.68
CA LEU A 164 6.54 9.74 -16.87
C LEU A 164 7.77 9.13 -17.55
N ILE A 165 7.62 8.73 -18.81
CA ILE A 165 8.72 8.29 -19.67
C ILE A 165 8.82 9.13 -20.93
N GLY A 166 9.97 9.11 -21.58
CA GLY A 166 10.22 9.85 -22.81
C GLY A 166 11.67 10.27 -22.94
N LEU A 167 12.11 10.59 -24.13
CA LEU A 167 13.47 11.06 -24.42
C LEU A 167 13.86 12.29 -23.57
N PRO A 168 15.15 12.58 -23.40
CA PRO A 168 15.60 13.84 -22.82
C PRO A 168 14.94 15.03 -23.52
N ASN A 169 14.58 16.05 -22.76
CA ASN A 169 13.90 17.26 -23.24
C ASN A 169 12.47 17.07 -23.81
N ALA A 170 11.85 15.87 -23.73
CA ALA A 170 10.44 15.67 -24.11
C ALA A 170 9.46 16.50 -23.28
N GLY A 171 9.91 17.17 -22.22
CA GLY A 171 9.11 18.06 -21.38
C GLY A 171 8.51 17.41 -20.14
N LYS A 172 9.04 16.27 -19.70
CA LYS A 172 8.58 15.53 -18.51
C LYS A 172 8.52 16.39 -17.25
N SER A 173 9.64 17.01 -16.87
CA SER A 173 9.72 17.86 -15.67
C SER A 173 8.87 19.13 -15.78
N THR A 174 8.70 19.66 -16.99
CA THR A 174 7.79 20.78 -17.25
C THR A 174 6.34 20.36 -17.02
N PHE A 175 5.96 19.20 -17.56
CA PHE A 175 4.62 18.63 -17.36
C PHE A 175 4.36 18.40 -15.87
N LEU A 176 5.29 17.73 -15.17
CA LEU A 176 5.18 17.48 -13.74
C LEU A 176 5.01 18.77 -12.93
N SER A 177 5.80 19.81 -13.25
CA SER A 177 5.73 21.09 -12.53
C SER A 177 4.42 21.85 -12.75
N ARG A 178 3.79 21.64 -13.92
CA ARG A 178 2.52 22.30 -14.27
C ARG A 178 1.30 21.60 -13.69
N THR A 179 1.33 20.27 -13.65
CA THR A 179 0.20 19.44 -13.19
C THR A 179 0.21 19.25 -11.69
N SER A 180 1.37 19.36 -11.04
CA SER A 180 1.48 19.15 -9.60
C SER A 180 0.87 20.31 -8.80
N ALA A 181 0.00 19.96 -7.84
CA ALA A 181 -0.63 20.90 -6.91
C ALA A 181 0.36 21.56 -5.92
N ALA A 182 1.56 20.99 -5.78
CA ALA A 182 2.66 21.51 -4.98
C ALA A 182 3.96 21.41 -5.77
N LYS A 183 5.01 22.17 -5.39
CA LYS A 183 6.34 22.01 -6.03
C LYS A 183 6.78 20.55 -5.96
N PRO A 184 7.16 19.93 -7.09
CA PRO A 184 7.65 18.58 -7.13
C PRO A 184 8.78 18.39 -6.11
N LYS A 185 8.80 17.27 -5.42
CA LYS A 185 9.84 16.94 -4.43
C LYS A 185 10.71 15.83 -4.96
N ILE A 186 12.01 16.00 -4.79
CA ILE A 186 12.96 14.92 -4.95
C ILE A 186 12.75 13.96 -3.79
N ALA A 187 12.47 12.70 -4.10
CA ALA A 187 12.30 11.64 -3.10
C ALA A 187 13.60 10.84 -3.01
N ASP A 188 14.10 10.71 -1.79
CA ASP A 188 15.34 10.01 -1.47
C ASP A 188 14.97 8.57 -1.07
N TYR A 189 14.99 7.66 -2.04
CA TYR A 189 14.72 6.24 -1.78
C TYR A 189 16.03 5.49 -1.57
N PRO A 190 16.16 4.66 -0.52
CA PRO A 190 17.41 3.96 -0.22
C PRO A 190 17.87 2.96 -1.29
N PHE A 191 16.99 2.62 -2.24
CA PHE A 191 17.26 1.73 -3.36
C PHE A 191 17.44 2.46 -4.70
N THR A 192 17.45 3.82 -4.71
CA THR A 192 17.57 4.63 -5.93
C THR A 192 18.90 5.36 -5.96
N THR A 193 19.63 5.25 -7.06
CA THR A 193 20.84 6.07 -7.32
C THR A 193 20.50 7.41 -7.97
N LEU A 194 19.31 7.51 -8.59
CA LEU A 194 18.74 8.73 -9.16
C LEU A 194 17.39 8.94 -8.52
N ASN A 195 17.25 10.02 -7.80
CA ASN A 195 16.03 10.32 -7.03
C ASN A 195 14.93 10.80 -7.97
N PRO A 196 13.79 10.07 -8.10
CA PRO A 196 12.68 10.52 -8.92
C PRO A 196 12.07 11.80 -8.35
N GLN A 197 11.61 12.68 -9.22
CA GLN A 197 10.80 13.82 -8.81
C GLN A 197 9.33 13.39 -8.75
N LEU A 198 8.73 13.52 -7.58
CA LEU A 198 7.33 13.18 -7.37
C LEU A 198 6.48 14.45 -7.35
N GLY A 199 5.39 14.44 -8.10
CA GLY A 199 4.36 15.46 -8.08
C GLY A 199 3.01 14.88 -7.69
N MET A 200 2.31 15.52 -6.77
CA MET A 200 0.94 15.16 -6.45
C MET A 200 -0.01 15.94 -7.34
N VAL A 201 -0.85 15.27 -8.06
CA VAL A 201 -1.90 15.84 -8.90
C VAL A 201 -3.23 15.66 -8.21
N LYS A 202 -4.01 16.75 -8.16
CA LYS A 202 -5.32 16.74 -7.56
C LYS A 202 -6.36 17.05 -8.64
N ILE A 203 -7.28 16.10 -8.84
CA ILE A 203 -8.40 16.26 -9.76
C ILE A 203 -9.68 15.95 -8.98
N ASP A 204 -10.50 16.95 -8.75
CA ASP A 204 -11.71 16.89 -7.95
C ASP A 204 -11.43 16.33 -6.53
N GLU A 205 -11.98 15.19 -6.18
CA GLU A 205 -11.78 14.52 -4.88
C GLU A 205 -10.68 13.45 -4.93
N ASN A 206 -10.06 13.22 -6.09
CA ASN A 206 -9.04 12.19 -6.27
C ASN A 206 -7.65 12.80 -6.35
N ASP A 207 -6.75 12.29 -5.53
CA ASP A 207 -5.34 12.63 -5.53
C ASP A 207 -4.55 11.45 -6.10
N PHE A 208 -3.61 11.71 -7.02
CA PHE A 208 -2.68 10.70 -7.51
C PHE A 208 -1.27 11.24 -7.66
N VAL A 209 -0.30 10.35 -7.61
CA VAL A 209 1.12 10.69 -7.65
C VAL A 209 1.69 10.43 -9.04
N ILE A 210 2.37 11.42 -9.59
CA ILE A 210 3.16 11.28 -10.83
C ILE A 210 4.64 11.27 -10.46
N ALA A 211 5.39 10.33 -11.01
CA ALA A 211 6.84 10.27 -10.91
C ALA A 211 7.49 10.68 -12.24
N ASP A 212 8.37 11.69 -12.21
CA ASP A 212 9.31 11.92 -13.30
C ASP A 212 10.44 10.90 -13.15
N LEU A 213 10.53 10.00 -14.11
CA LEU A 213 11.50 8.95 -14.16
C LEU A 213 12.70 9.43 -15.02
N PRO A 214 13.76 10.02 -14.42
CA PRO A 214 14.93 10.47 -15.18
C PRO A 214 15.78 9.29 -15.62
N GLY A 215 16.30 9.25 -16.84
CA GLY A 215 17.37 8.33 -17.22
C GLY A 215 17.08 7.29 -18.30
N LEU A 216 15.92 7.31 -18.99
CA LEU A 216 15.81 6.62 -20.26
C LEU A 216 16.61 7.38 -21.32
N ILE A 217 17.85 6.92 -21.56
CA ILE A 217 18.75 7.41 -22.59
C ILE A 217 19.00 6.24 -23.52
N GLU A 218 19.07 6.50 -24.81
CA GLU A 218 19.43 5.52 -25.85
C GLU A 218 20.66 4.71 -25.43
N GLY A 219 20.55 3.37 -25.38
CA GLY A 219 21.62 2.48 -24.93
C GLY A 219 21.73 2.24 -23.42
N ALA A 220 20.72 2.57 -22.63
CA ALA A 220 20.72 2.34 -21.17
C ALA A 220 20.84 0.84 -20.81
N HIS A 221 20.42 -0.06 -21.68
CA HIS A 221 20.50 -1.52 -21.51
C HIS A 221 21.92 -2.08 -21.79
N GLU A 222 22.78 -1.34 -22.50
CA GLU A 222 24.12 -1.83 -22.90
C GLU A 222 25.25 -1.46 -21.92
N GLY A 223 25.02 -0.62 -20.92
CA GLY A 223 26.12 -0.14 -20.09
C GLY A 223 25.82 0.21 -18.65
N ALA A 224 26.57 -0.42 -17.77
CA ALA A 224 26.86 -0.01 -16.40
C ALA A 224 25.71 0.11 -15.37
N GLY A 225 24.64 -0.69 -15.45
CA GLY A 225 23.71 -0.89 -14.34
C GLY A 225 22.80 0.31 -13.98
N LEU A 226 22.78 1.37 -14.79
CA LEU A 226 21.90 2.53 -14.61
C LEU A 226 20.50 2.30 -15.19
N GLY A 227 20.41 1.60 -16.34
CA GLY A 227 19.15 1.28 -17.00
C GLY A 227 18.27 0.34 -16.19
N ASP A 228 18.82 -0.74 -15.66
CA ASP A 228 18.10 -1.74 -14.86
C ASP A 228 17.49 -1.15 -13.58
N ARG A 229 18.21 -0.26 -12.92
CA ARG A 229 17.72 0.38 -11.69
C ARG A 229 16.63 1.40 -11.95
N PHE A 230 16.66 2.03 -13.11
CA PHE A 230 15.70 3.04 -13.52
C PHE A 230 14.35 2.42 -13.91
N LEU A 231 14.40 1.37 -14.72
CA LEU A 231 13.19 0.64 -15.16
C LEU A 231 12.49 -0.05 -13.98
N GLY A 232 13.24 -0.40 -12.91
CA GLY A 232 12.67 -0.82 -11.64
C GLY A 232 11.77 0.22 -10.94
N HIS A 233 11.90 1.53 -11.28
CA HIS A 233 10.96 2.56 -10.81
C HIS A 233 9.70 2.60 -11.65
N ALA A 234 9.82 2.43 -12.97
CA ALA A 234 8.67 2.36 -13.86
C ALA A 234 7.81 1.11 -13.58
N GLU A 235 8.45 -0.01 -13.20
CA GLU A 235 7.77 -1.22 -12.70
C GLU A 235 6.85 -0.92 -11.50
N ARG A 236 7.20 0.07 -10.69
CA ARG A 236 6.45 0.47 -9.48
C ARG A 236 5.40 1.56 -9.73
N CYS A 237 5.07 1.84 -10.98
CA CYS A 237 3.97 2.71 -11.37
C CYS A 237 2.82 1.85 -11.90
N SER A 238 1.57 2.31 -11.72
CA SER A 238 0.39 1.60 -12.22
C SER A 238 0.17 1.84 -13.71
N VAL A 239 0.46 3.06 -14.18
CA VAL A 239 0.27 3.51 -15.58
C VAL A 239 1.53 4.23 -16.06
N ILE A 240 1.85 4.07 -17.33
CA ILE A 240 2.95 4.78 -18.00
C ILE A 240 2.37 5.93 -18.83
N LEU A 241 2.88 7.14 -18.62
CA LEU A 241 2.60 8.29 -19.46
C LEU A 241 3.83 8.59 -20.31
N HIS A 242 3.75 8.26 -21.60
CA HIS A 242 4.85 8.42 -22.55
C HIS A 242 4.76 9.76 -23.27
N LEU A 243 5.66 10.68 -22.95
CA LEU A 243 5.75 11.99 -23.59
C LEU A 243 6.69 11.93 -24.79
N VAL A 244 6.18 12.29 -25.95
CA VAL A 244 6.93 12.41 -27.21
C VAL A 244 7.04 13.89 -27.58
N ASP A 245 8.24 14.35 -27.88
CA ASP A 245 8.50 15.73 -28.33
C ASP A 245 7.92 15.96 -29.71
N GLY A 246 6.95 16.86 -29.82
CA GLY A 246 6.33 17.22 -31.11
C GLY A 246 7.26 17.96 -32.05
N THR A 247 8.35 18.55 -31.58
CA THR A 247 9.32 19.28 -32.42
C THR A 247 10.24 18.32 -33.18
N GLU A 248 10.38 17.07 -32.72
CA GLU A 248 11.17 16.05 -33.38
C GLU A 248 10.71 15.78 -34.80
N SER A 249 11.67 15.60 -35.72
CA SER A 249 11.35 15.26 -37.12
C SER A 249 10.77 13.84 -37.26
N ALA A 250 11.25 12.90 -36.43
CA ALA A 250 10.91 11.50 -36.43
C ALA A 250 10.20 11.05 -35.13
N VAL A 251 9.00 11.61 -34.84
CA VAL A 251 8.24 11.31 -33.61
C VAL A 251 7.97 9.82 -33.39
N VAL A 252 7.77 9.05 -34.48
CA VAL A 252 7.57 7.60 -34.40
C VAL A 252 8.87 6.89 -34.05
N GLY A 253 10.00 7.39 -34.52
CA GLY A 253 11.33 6.87 -34.14
C GLY A 253 11.59 7.06 -32.65
N ALA A 254 11.40 8.29 -32.14
CA ALA A 254 11.51 8.62 -30.72
C ALA A 254 10.63 7.73 -29.83
N TYR A 255 9.38 7.50 -30.23
CA TYR A 255 8.47 6.60 -29.53
C TYR A 255 9.01 5.16 -29.49
N LYS A 256 9.42 4.62 -30.67
CA LYS A 256 9.91 3.25 -30.80
C LYS A 256 11.21 3.00 -30.02
N THR A 257 12.11 3.99 -29.95
CA THR A 257 13.35 3.88 -29.17
C THR A 257 13.03 3.62 -27.71
N ILE A 258 12.17 4.44 -27.09
CA ILE A 258 11.78 4.28 -25.69
C ILE A 258 11.00 2.99 -25.48
N ARG A 259 10.09 2.64 -26.38
CA ARG A 259 9.31 1.39 -26.28
C ARG A 259 10.20 0.17 -26.36
N GLY A 260 11.21 0.18 -27.23
CA GLY A 260 12.21 -0.89 -27.31
C GLY A 260 13.03 -1.04 -26.02
N GLU A 261 13.40 0.04 -25.34
CA GLU A 261 14.05 0.00 -24.03
C GLU A 261 13.14 -0.61 -22.95
N VAL A 262 11.86 -0.22 -22.94
CA VAL A 262 10.84 -0.78 -22.02
C VAL A 262 10.65 -2.27 -22.25
N GLU A 263 10.57 -2.71 -23.51
CA GLU A 263 10.41 -4.13 -23.89
C GLU A 263 11.67 -4.95 -23.60
N ALA A 264 12.87 -4.38 -23.79
CA ALA A 264 14.15 -5.06 -23.49
C ALA A 264 14.33 -5.34 -22.00
N TYR A 265 13.71 -4.56 -21.13
CA TYR A 265 13.75 -4.77 -19.69
C TYR A 265 12.90 -5.97 -19.21
N ALA A 266 11.83 -6.32 -19.91
CA ALA A 266 11.05 -7.56 -19.80
C ALA A 266 10.58 -8.01 -18.39
N GLN A 267 10.37 -7.10 -17.42
CA GLN A 267 9.85 -7.44 -16.08
C GLN A 267 8.37 -7.07 -15.91
N GLY A 268 7.54 -7.27 -16.95
CA GLY A 268 6.10 -6.96 -16.94
C GLY A 268 5.80 -5.47 -17.13
N LEU A 269 6.79 -4.68 -17.53
CA LEU A 269 6.63 -3.26 -17.82
C LEU A 269 5.93 -3.05 -19.17
N GLU A 270 6.14 -3.98 -20.09
CA GLU A 270 5.53 -4.03 -21.42
C GLU A 270 4.02 -4.21 -21.36
N ASP A 271 3.48 -4.87 -20.31
CA ASP A 271 2.06 -5.16 -20.14
C ASP A 271 1.28 -4.03 -19.46
N LYS A 272 1.98 -3.00 -18.98
CA LYS A 272 1.32 -1.89 -18.30
C LYS A 272 0.51 -1.01 -19.25
N PRO A 273 -0.62 -0.46 -18.76
CA PRO A 273 -1.37 0.54 -19.50
C PRO A 273 -0.48 1.72 -19.87
N GLU A 274 -0.42 2.06 -21.16
CA GLU A 274 0.38 3.17 -21.68
C GLU A 274 -0.54 4.25 -22.28
N ILE A 275 -0.30 5.50 -21.87
CA ILE A 275 -0.94 6.68 -22.46
C ILE A 275 0.13 7.46 -23.21
N VAL A 276 -0.02 7.59 -24.52
CA VAL A 276 0.93 8.30 -25.37
C VAL A 276 0.49 9.75 -25.57
N VAL A 277 1.42 10.67 -25.39
CA VAL A 277 1.19 12.11 -25.44
C VAL A 277 2.19 12.80 -26.36
N LEU A 278 1.70 13.51 -27.36
CA LEU A 278 2.48 14.42 -28.20
C LEU A 278 2.56 15.78 -27.52
N ASN A 279 3.73 16.11 -26.97
CA ASN A 279 3.97 17.35 -26.25
C ASN A 279 4.57 18.45 -27.14
N LYS A 280 4.62 19.69 -26.66
CA LYS A 280 5.15 20.89 -27.34
C LYS A 280 4.41 21.23 -28.64
N ILE A 281 3.09 21.07 -28.64
CA ILE A 281 2.28 21.42 -29.84
C ILE A 281 2.29 22.93 -30.14
N ASP A 282 2.60 23.74 -29.16
CA ASP A 282 2.79 25.21 -29.31
C ASP A 282 3.96 25.58 -30.23
N ALA A 283 4.96 24.71 -30.34
CA ALA A 283 6.17 24.93 -31.15
C ALA A 283 6.07 24.39 -32.59
N ILE A 284 4.90 23.79 -32.96
CA ILE A 284 4.72 23.18 -34.29
C ILE A 284 3.47 23.72 -34.99
N PRO A 285 3.47 23.80 -36.35
CA PRO A 285 2.29 24.24 -37.11
C PRO A 285 1.12 23.30 -36.90
N LYS A 286 -0.10 23.85 -36.77
CA LYS A 286 -1.34 23.10 -36.54
C LYS A 286 -1.56 21.96 -37.55
N ALA A 287 -1.20 22.17 -38.81
CA ALA A 287 -1.31 21.13 -39.85
C ALA A 287 -0.41 19.91 -39.62
N GLN A 288 0.70 20.09 -38.92
CA GLN A 288 1.62 19.00 -38.59
C GLN A 288 1.20 18.23 -37.33
N ILE A 289 0.47 18.86 -36.41
CA ILE A 289 -0.03 18.21 -35.18
C ILE A 289 -0.90 17.01 -35.54
N ALA A 290 -1.90 17.20 -36.41
CA ALA A 290 -2.79 16.12 -36.83
C ALA A 290 -2.03 14.97 -37.51
N LYS A 291 -1.04 15.30 -38.37
CA LYS A 291 -0.23 14.30 -39.08
C LYS A 291 0.65 13.49 -38.12
N LYS A 292 1.34 14.17 -37.21
CA LYS A 292 2.24 13.52 -36.22
C LYS A 292 1.43 12.68 -35.24
N LYS A 293 0.29 13.19 -34.76
CA LYS A 293 -0.65 12.46 -33.93
C LYS A 293 -1.13 11.16 -34.59
N ALA A 294 -1.62 11.23 -35.83
CA ALA A 294 -2.09 10.04 -36.58
C ALA A 294 -0.96 9.04 -36.80
N SER A 295 0.28 9.50 -37.04
CA SER A 295 1.45 8.62 -37.18
C SER A 295 1.78 7.89 -35.87
N LEU A 296 1.69 8.56 -34.75
CA LEU A 296 1.88 7.96 -33.41
C LEU A 296 0.74 7.00 -33.04
N GLU A 297 -0.52 7.35 -33.31
CA GLU A 297 -1.67 6.46 -33.10
C GLU A 297 -1.53 5.15 -33.89
N LYS A 298 -1.03 5.24 -35.14
CA LYS A 298 -0.73 4.05 -35.94
C LYS A 298 0.42 3.22 -35.39
N ALA A 299 1.41 3.86 -34.77
CA ALA A 299 2.57 3.17 -34.23
C ALA A 299 2.33 2.55 -32.85
N SER A 300 1.55 3.22 -32.00
CA SER A 300 1.23 2.78 -30.63
C SER A 300 0.01 1.87 -30.54
N GLY A 301 -0.88 1.91 -31.54
CA GLY A 301 -2.18 1.22 -31.50
C GLY A 301 -3.18 1.83 -30.52
N THR A 302 -2.86 2.95 -29.89
CA THR A 302 -3.67 3.61 -28.85
C THR A 302 -3.99 5.05 -29.24
N LYS A 303 -5.00 5.63 -28.57
CA LYS A 303 -5.34 7.04 -28.75
C LYS A 303 -4.19 7.92 -28.22
N VAL A 304 -3.74 8.90 -29.03
CA VAL A 304 -2.70 9.85 -28.66
C VAL A 304 -3.33 11.19 -28.28
N PHE A 305 -2.86 11.77 -27.18
CA PHE A 305 -3.25 13.11 -26.74
C PHE A 305 -2.21 14.12 -27.20
N ALA A 306 -2.64 15.31 -27.59
CA ALA A 306 -1.75 16.39 -28.04
C ALA A 306 -1.86 17.54 -27.03
N ILE A 307 -0.73 17.89 -26.41
CA ILE A 307 -0.67 18.89 -25.33
C ILE A 307 0.48 19.87 -25.50
N SER A 308 0.39 20.98 -24.81
CA SER A 308 1.50 21.88 -24.54
C SER A 308 1.72 22.05 -23.04
N GLY A 309 2.81 21.49 -22.52
CA GLY A 309 3.21 21.67 -21.13
C GLY A 309 3.53 23.14 -20.76
N VAL A 310 3.74 24.01 -21.74
CA VAL A 310 4.03 25.45 -21.54
C VAL A 310 2.75 26.27 -21.54
N THR A 311 1.87 26.11 -22.52
CA THR A 311 0.64 26.92 -22.64
C THR A 311 -0.51 26.36 -21.83
N GLY A 312 -0.52 25.04 -21.57
CA GLY A 312 -1.63 24.33 -20.93
C GLY A 312 -2.73 23.93 -21.91
N GLU A 313 -2.49 23.98 -23.22
CA GLU A 313 -3.43 23.53 -24.25
C GLU A 313 -3.43 21.99 -24.30
N GLY A 314 -4.63 21.38 -24.40
CA GLY A 314 -4.88 19.93 -24.43
C GLY A 314 -5.24 19.41 -23.07
#